data_f664d7395fad8c9ba5da15b9e78b6b72
#
_entry.id   f664d7395fad8c9ba5da15b9e78b6b72
#
_cell.length_a   1.000
_cell.length_b   1.000
_cell.length_c   1.000
_cell.angle_alpha   90.00
_cell.angle_beta   90.00
_cell.angle_gamma   90.00
#
_symmetry.space_group_name_H-M   'P 1'
#
loop_
_entity.id
_entity.type
_entity.pdbx_description
1 polymer ?
#
loop_
_entity_poly.entity_id
_entity_poly.type
_entity_poly.pdbx_seq_one_letter_code
_entity_poly.pdbx_strand_id
1 'polypeptide(L)'
;MIKHGVGYASTVYSLNWAGYAVPAQEGTVTSVAGSFIVPSVTCTKQTTYVALWAGLDGYNDSTVEQAGIAVECSGGKPMYWAWYEFYPSPSVEISGFTVKPGDAIYVNVTYVGGNSFQITIKDVTRNEAYTVTGSVSGALLSSAECILERPTVNGQLTALANFGTAYFGQDYTDVMGTCYATVGGSTTAFGNYPSTVEIVMTAYNGKILAQPSSLTLDGSSFTVTYVSSGK
;
A
#
# COMPACT_ATOMS: atom_id res chain seq x y z
N MET A 1 -17.24 -25.58 20.68
CA MET A 1 -16.36 -24.42 20.37
C MET A 1 -15.92 -24.57 18.92
N ILE A 2 -16.62 -23.91 18.00
CA ILE A 2 -16.27 -23.94 16.56
C ILE A 2 -15.11 -22.95 16.38
N LYS A 3 -13.93 -23.46 16.11
CA LYS A 3 -12.81 -22.63 15.64
C LYS A 3 -13.18 -22.15 14.25
N HIS A 4 -13.57 -20.89 14.11
CA HIS A 4 -13.61 -20.24 12.81
C HIS A 4 -12.16 -20.19 12.29
N GLY A 5 -11.86 -21.03 11.29
CA GLY A 5 -10.60 -20.97 10.59
C GLY A 5 -10.48 -19.59 9.95
N VAL A 6 -9.29 -19.01 10.03
CA VAL A 6 -8.90 -17.84 9.24
C VAL A 6 -9.20 -18.20 7.80
N GLY A 7 -10.18 -17.52 7.18
CA GLY A 7 -10.51 -17.74 5.79
C GLY A 7 -9.27 -17.41 4.96
N TYR A 8 -8.81 -18.36 4.15
CA TYR A 8 -7.72 -18.11 3.24
C TYR A 8 -8.19 -17.06 2.22
N ALA A 9 -7.51 -15.91 2.19
CA ALA A 9 -7.72 -14.93 1.14
C ALA A 9 -7.46 -15.56 -0.23
N SER A 10 -8.29 -15.23 -1.23
CA SER A 10 -8.02 -15.63 -2.62
C SER A 10 -6.71 -15.00 -3.07
N THR A 11 -5.90 -15.71 -3.84
CA THR A 11 -4.66 -15.18 -4.41
C THR A 11 -4.91 -14.70 -5.84
N VAL A 12 -4.46 -13.48 -6.14
CA VAL A 12 -4.43 -12.91 -7.48
C VAL A 12 -3.02 -12.46 -7.82
N TYR A 13 -2.74 -12.27 -9.12
CA TYR A 13 -1.41 -11.89 -9.60
C TYR A 13 -1.47 -10.52 -10.25
N SER A 14 -0.45 -9.70 -9.98
CA SER A 14 -0.33 -8.35 -10.52
C SER A 14 1.09 -8.12 -11.05
N LEU A 15 1.20 -7.31 -12.09
CA LEU A 15 2.52 -6.93 -12.63
C LEU A 15 3.23 -5.89 -11.77
N ASN A 16 2.50 -5.16 -10.92
CA ASN A 16 3.03 -4.02 -10.17
C ASN A 16 2.70 -3.99 -8.70
N TRP A 17 1.70 -4.72 -8.20
CA TRP A 17 1.27 -4.71 -6.81
C TRP A 17 1.58 -6.03 -6.08
N ALA A 18 1.98 -5.92 -4.81
CA ALA A 18 2.04 -7.01 -3.85
C ALA A 18 1.47 -6.55 -2.50
N GLY A 19 0.67 -7.37 -1.86
CA GLY A 19 0.04 -7.05 -0.57
C GLY A 19 -1.39 -7.55 -0.51
N TYR A 20 -2.28 -6.75 0.09
CA TYR A 20 -3.67 -7.12 0.30
C TYR A 20 -4.63 -6.01 -0.10
N ALA A 21 -5.76 -6.42 -0.68
CA ALA A 21 -6.89 -5.57 -0.98
C ALA A 21 -8.19 -6.15 -0.41
N VAL A 22 -9.11 -5.26 -0.05
CA VAL A 22 -10.49 -5.59 0.36
C VAL A 22 -11.43 -5.02 -0.70
N PRO A 23 -11.75 -5.76 -1.76
CA PRO A 23 -12.80 -5.36 -2.68
C PRO A 23 -14.18 -5.53 -2.03
N ALA A 24 -15.09 -4.59 -2.32
CA ALA A 24 -16.45 -4.59 -1.81
C ALA A 24 -17.41 -3.94 -2.82
N GLN A 25 -18.70 -3.90 -2.49
CA GLN A 25 -19.69 -3.24 -3.32
C GLN A 25 -19.37 -1.74 -3.48
N GLU A 26 -19.57 -1.22 -4.68
CA GLU A 26 -19.43 0.21 -4.98
C GLU A 26 -20.20 1.09 -3.99
N GLY A 27 -19.59 2.18 -3.58
CA GLY A 27 -20.17 3.14 -2.64
C GLY A 27 -20.05 2.73 -1.16
N THR A 28 -19.45 1.58 -0.84
CA THR A 28 -19.41 1.09 0.55
C THR A 28 -18.07 1.24 1.25
N VAL A 29 -16.96 1.37 0.51
CA VAL A 29 -15.61 1.50 1.07
C VAL A 29 -15.28 2.97 1.27
N THR A 30 -15.29 3.44 2.51
CA THR A 30 -15.21 4.87 2.82
C THR A 30 -13.93 5.30 3.51
N SER A 31 -13.14 4.35 4.02
CA SER A 31 -11.87 4.69 4.68
C SER A 31 -10.93 3.49 4.68
N VAL A 32 -9.64 3.78 4.67
CA VAL A 32 -8.55 2.85 4.93
C VAL A 32 -7.54 3.49 5.88
N ALA A 33 -7.03 2.71 6.80
CA ALA A 33 -5.86 3.06 7.60
C ALA A 33 -4.79 1.98 7.39
N GLY A 34 -3.63 2.37 6.93
CA GLY A 34 -2.49 1.49 6.73
C GLY A 34 -1.27 1.94 7.53
N SER A 35 -0.36 1.02 7.78
CA SER A 35 0.95 1.34 8.33
C SER A 35 2.00 0.40 7.78
N PHE A 36 3.23 0.85 7.71
CA PHE A 36 4.37 0.05 7.28
C PHE A 36 5.67 0.61 7.83
N ILE A 37 6.69 -0.22 7.86
CA ILE A 37 8.06 0.19 8.19
C ILE A 37 8.77 0.56 6.90
N VAL A 38 9.42 1.72 6.87
CA VAL A 38 10.26 2.13 5.73
C VAL A 38 11.41 1.13 5.57
N PRO A 39 11.51 0.42 4.43
CA PRO A 39 12.54 -0.59 4.25
C PRO A 39 13.92 0.02 4.02
N SER A 40 14.96 -0.70 4.45
CA SER A 40 16.32 -0.48 3.95
C SER A 40 16.43 -1.14 2.58
N VAL A 41 16.77 -0.37 1.56
CA VAL A 41 16.84 -0.86 0.18
C VAL A 41 18.31 -1.08 -0.22
N THR A 42 18.60 -2.27 -0.76
CA THR A 42 19.92 -2.59 -1.32
C THR A 42 19.97 -2.14 -2.77
N CYS A 43 20.80 -1.14 -3.06
CA CYS A 43 20.98 -0.59 -4.39
C CYS A 43 22.18 -1.19 -5.11
N THR A 44 22.01 -1.42 -6.42
CA THR A 44 23.09 -1.76 -7.36
C THR A 44 23.27 -0.60 -8.35
N LYS A 45 24.04 -0.82 -9.40
CA LYS A 45 24.16 0.17 -10.50
C LYS A 45 22.88 0.31 -11.32
N GLN A 46 21.99 -0.71 -11.28
CA GLN A 46 20.69 -0.68 -11.96
C GLN A 46 19.76 0.31 -11.25
N THR A 47 19.06 1.14 -12.03
CA THR A 47 17.99 1.99 -11.50
C THR A 47 16.77 1.12 -11.20
N THR A 48 16.33 1.14 -9.94
CA THR A 48 15.19 0.35 -9.44
C THR A 48 14.33 1.18 -8.52
N TYR A 49 13.07 0.80 -8.37
CA TYR A 49 12.09 1.54 -7.57
C TYR A 49 11.26 0.60 -6.70
N VAL A 50 10.77 1.12 -5.59
CA VAL A 50 9.72 0.51 -4.77
C VAL A 50 8.93 1.60 -4.08
N ALA A 51 7.61 1.42 -3.99
CA ALA A 51 6.72 2.25 -3.19
C ALA A 51 5.95 1.39 -2.21
N LEU A 52 5.65 1.91 -1.01
CA LEU A 52 4.77 1.32 -0.02
C LEU A 52 3.68 2.34 0.28
N TRP A 53 2.42 1.92 0.23
CA TRP A 53 1.29 2.84 0.38
C TRP A 53 0.02 2.16 0.92
N ALA A 54 -0.92 2.96 1.33
CA ALA A 54 -2.29 2.57 1.56
C ALA A 54 -3.23 3.51 0.80
N GLY A 55 -4.36 2.99 0.36
CA GLY A 55 -5.29 3.75 -0.48
C GLY A 55 -6.66 3.15 -0.62
N LEU A 56 -7.54 3.91 -1.25
CA LEU A 56 -8.87 3.52 -1.69
C LEU A 56 -8.88 3.38 -3.21
N ASP A 57 -9.70 2.46 -3.70
CA ASP A 57 -9.94 2.22 -5.12
C ASP A 57 -8.71 1.71 -5.93
N GLY A 58 -8.87 1.50 -7.22
CA GLY A 58 -7.79 1.02 -8.10
C GLY A 58 -7.71 -0.49 -8.27
N TYR A 59 -8.36 -1.28 -7.42
CA TYR A 59 -8.39 -2.74 -7.60
C TYR A 59 -9.36 -3.14 -8.74
N ASN A 60 -10.54 -2.54 -8.80
CA ASN A 60 -11.59 -2.82 -9.79
C ASN A 60 -11.96 -1.62 -10.67
N ASP A 61 -11.29 -0.49 -10.50
CA ASP A 61 -11.57 0.74 -11.22
C ASP A 61 -10.29 1.46 -11.65
N SER A 62 -10.41 2.68 -12.16
CA SER A 62 -9.31 3.45 -12.71
C SER A 62 -8.94 4.70 -11.91
N THR A 63 -9.41 4.79 -10.67
CA THR A 63 -9.03 5.86 -9.73
C THR A 63 -8.30 5.27 -8.54
N VAL A 64 -7.44 6.04 -7.89
CA VAL A 64 -6.80 5.64 -6.61
C VAL A 64 -6.54 6.89 -5.79
N GLU A 65 -7.02 6.89 -4.56
CA GLU A 65 -6.70 7.91 -3.56
C GLU A 65 -5.73 7.29 -2.55
N GLN A 66 -4.47 7.75 -2.56
CA GLN A 66 -3.39 7.04 -1.88
C GLN A 66 -2.29 7.96 -1.37
N ALA A 67 -1.54 7.46 -0.40
CA ALA A 67 -0.31 8.06 0.04
C ALA A 67 0.67 7.01 0.55
N GLY A 68 1.94 7.35 0.52
CA GLY A 68 2.97 6.45 0.97
C GLY A 68 4.37 7.03 0.85
N ILE A 69 5.32 6.13 0.83
CA ILE A 69 6.74 6.43 0.57
C ILE A 69 7.20 5.75 -0.72
N ALA A 70 8.20 6.31 -1.33
CA ALA A 70 8.88 5.70 -2.46
C ALA A 70 10.38 5.75 -2.28
N VAL A 71 11.06 4.81 -2.93
CA VAL A 71 12.51 4.71 -2.95
C VAL A 71 12.96 4.52 -4.38
N GLU A 72 13.87 5.35 -4.83
CA GLU A 72 14.63 5.16 -6.06
C GLU A 72 16.07 4.77 -5.72
N CYS A 73 16.53 3.67 -6.30
CA CYS A 73 17.94 3.35 -6.38
C CYS A 73 18.51 3.90 -7.68
N SER A 74 19.44 4.80 -7.60
CA SER A 74 20.15 5.34 -8.76
C SER A 74 21.64 5.47 -8.49
N GLY A 75 22.48 4.97 -9.38
CA GLY A 75 23.94 4.99 -9.19
C GLY A 75 24.42 4.30 -7.92
N GLY A 76 23.71 3.28 -7.45
CA GLY A 76 24.03 2.52 -6.23
C GLY A 76 23.61 3.19 -4.93
N LYS A 77 22.83 4.27 -4.99
CA LYS A 77 22.37 5.02 -3.81
C LYS A 77 20.86 5.08 -3.75
N PRO A 78 20.24 4.86 -2.57
CA PRO A 78 18.82 5.02 -2.36
C PRO A 78 18.47 6.48 -2.09
N MET A 79 17.35 6.91 -2.67
CA MET A 79 16.70 8.18 -2.37
C MET A 79 15.26 7.90 -1.93
N TYR A 80 14.86 8.45 -0.79
CA TYR A 80 13.58 8.23 -0.13
C TYR A 80 12.76 9.50 -0.13
N TRP A 81 11.44 9.40 -0.40
CA TRP A 81 10.50 10.52 -0.24
C TRP A 81 9.10 10.03 0.11
N ALA A 82 8.31 10.90 0.72
CA ALA A 82 6.88 10.71 0.93
C ALA A 82 6.09 11.37 -0.20
N TRP A 83 4.93 10.81 -0.53
CA TRP A 83 4.07 11.29 -1.61
C TRP A 83 2.60 11.02 -1.32
N TYR A 84 1.73 11.73 -2.03
CA TYR A 84 0.29 11.44 -2.12
C TYR A 84 -0.19 11.54 -3.56
N GLU A 85 -1.33 10.96 -3.84
CA GLU A 85 -1.92 10.98 -5.18
C GLU A 85 -3.44 10.88 -5.12
N PHE A 86 -4.09 11.67 -5.94
CA PHE A 86 -5.49 11.57 -6.31
C PHE A 86 -5.57 11.17 -7.79
N TYR A 87 -5.28 9.91 -8.09
CA TYR A 87 -5.19 9.42 -9.46
C TYR A 87 -6.57 9.52 -10.18
N PRO A 88 -6.66 10.06 -11.40
CA PRO A 88 -5.59 10.17 -12.41
C PRO A 88 -4.74 11.45 -12.38
N SER A 89 -4.90 12.32 -11.40
CA SER A 89 -3.94 13.42 -11.21
C SER A 89 -2.55 12.87 -10.87
N PRO A 90 -1.46 13.51 -11.29
CA PRO A 90 -0.11 13.05 -10.96
C PRO A 90 0.14 12.99 -9.46
N SER A 91 1.01 12.07 -9.04
CA SER A 91 1.52 12.02 -7.66
C SER A 91 2.30 13.30 -7.31
N VAL A 92 2.21 13.68 -6.05
CA VAL A 92 2.86 14.87 -5.50
C VAL A 92 3.82 14.45 -4.38
N GLU A 93 5.10 14.80 -4.53
CA GLU A 93 6.08 14.67 -3.46
C GLU A 93 5.78 15.66 -2.33
N ILE A 94 5.83 15.19 -1.08
CA ILE A 94 5.62 16.03 0.09
C ILE A 94 6.96 16.65 0.48
N SER A 95 7.15 17.89 0.07
CA SER A 95 8.39 18.63 0.33
C SER A 95 8.62 18.82 1.84
N GLY A 96 9.85 18.55 2.28
CA GLY A 96 10.25 18.71 3.67
C GLY A 96 9.83 17.57 4.60
N PHE A 97 9.09 16.58 4.12
CA PHE A 97 8.74 15.39 4.90
C PHE A 97 9.92 14.42 4.94
N THR A 98 10.41 14.11 6.13
CA THR A 98 11.57 13.23 6.31
C THR A 98 11.16 11.77 6.23
N VAL A 99 11.87 10.96 5.44
CA VAL A 99 11.67 9.50 5.33
C VAL A 99 13.02 8.81 5.52
N LYS A 100 13.11 7.93 6.52
CA LYS A 100 14.32 7.14 6.77
C LYS A 100 13.99 5.66 6.98
N PRO A 101 14.88 4.74 6.58
CA PRO A 101 14.74 3.32 6.89
C PRO A 101 14.49 3.08 8.39
N GLY A 102 13.54 2.21 8.70
CA GLY A 102 13.13 1.88 10.06
C GLY A 102 12.01 2.75 10.63
N ASP A 103 11.67 3.86 10.01
CA ASP A 103 10.55 4.69 10.45
C ASP A 103 9.21 3.96 10.26
N ALA A 104 8.29 4.10 11.21
CA ALA A 104 6.93 3.63 11.11
C ALA A 104 6.05 4.72 10.48
N ILE A 105 5.44 4.41 9.34
CA ILE A 105 4.57 5.32 8.60
C ILE A 105 3.12 4.89 8.77
N TYR A 106 2.27 5.86 9.04
CA TYR A 106 0.80 5.73 9.07
C TYR A 106 0.20 6.49 7.90
N VAL A 107 -0.76 5.87 7.22
CA VAL A 107 -1.56 6.49 6.16
C VAL A 107 -3.03 6.28 6.45
N ASN A 108 -3.82 7.34 6.34
CA ASN A 108 -5.27 7.27 6.35
C ASN A 108 -5.83 7.98 5.12
N VAL A 109 -6.74 7.31 4.43
CA VAL A 109 -7.54 7.90 3.35
C VAL A 109 -9.00 7.77 3.72
N THR A 110 -9.73 8.88 3.73
CA THR A 110 -11.14 8.92 4.09
C THR A 110 -11.95 9.69 3.05
N TYR A 111 -13.02 9.09 2.57
CA TYR A 111 -14.03 9.76 1.78
C TYR A 111 -14.82 10.73 2.66
N VAL A 112 -14.89 11.99 2.24
CA VAL A 112 -15.51 13.07 3.03
C VAL A 112 -16.77 13.66 2.36
N GLY A 113 -17.25 13.01 1.31
CA GLY A 113 -18.49 13.38 0.61
C GLY A 113 -18.26 14.01 -0.76
N GLY A 114 -19.26 13.96 -1.61
CA GLY A 114 -19.17 14.42 -3.01
C GLY A 114 -18.13 13.59 -3.78
N ASN A 115 -17.11 14.26 -4.30
CA ASN A 115 -15.94 13.59 -4.91
C ASN A 115 -14.68 13.81 -4.07
N SER A 116 -14.81 14.16 -2.79
CA SER A 116 -13.70 14.63 -1.98
C SER A 116 -13.18 13.54 -1.05
N PHE A 117 -11.85 13.51 -0.91
CA PHE A 117 -11.10 12.61 -0.03
C PHE A 117 -10.11 13.41 0.80
N GLN A 118 -9.92 13.00 2.05
CA GLN A 118 -8.85 13.50 2.89
C GLN A 118 -7.79 12.40 3.05
N ILE A 119 -6.55 12.77 2.80
CA ILE A 119 -5.37 11.92 3.00
C ILE A 119 -4.54 12.49 4.12
N THR A 120 -4.17 11.64 5.09
CA THR A 120 -3.18 11.93 6.12
C THR A 120 -2.06 10.92 6.03
N ILE A 121 -0.82 11.39 5.97
CA ILE A 121 0.38 10.57 6.14
C ILE A 121 1.15 11.08 7.36
N LYS A 122 1.62 10.15 8.20
CA LYS A 122 2.36 10.47 9.42
C LYS A 122 3.57 9.55 9.54
N ASP A 123 4.72 10.14 9.76
CA ASP A 123 5.87 9.45 10.34
C ASP A 123 5.69 9.41 11.86
N VAL A 124 5.29 8.26 12.38
CA VAL A 124 5.01 8.08 13.81
C VAL A 124 6.29 8.13 14.63
N THR A 125 7.39 7.62 14.07
CA THR A 125 8.70 7.59 14.72
C THR A 125 9.24 9.00 14.94
N ARG A 126 9.03 9.90 13.97
CA ARG A 126 9.52 11.30 14.00
C ARG A 126 8.48 12.32 14.47
N ASN A 127 7.22 11.87 14.63
CA ASN A 127 6.08 12.73 14.93
C ASN A 127 5.90 13.86 13.90
N GLU A 128 6.04 13.54 12.63
CA GLU A 128 5.82 14.43 11.50
C GLU A 128 4.57 14.00 10.75
N ALA A 129 3.69 14.93 10.35
CA ALA A 129 2.44 14.62 9.68
C ALA A 129 2.12 15.63 8.57
N TYR A 130 1.42 15.15 7.55
CA TYR A 130 0.89 15.95 6.46
C TYR A 130 -0.54 15.51 6.14
N THR A 131 -1.44 16.48 5.97
CA THR A 131 -2.84 16.23 5.61
C THR A 131 -3.22 17.07 4.42
N VAL A 132 -3.90 16.47 3.46
CA VAL A 132 -4.39 17.13 2.24
C VAL A 132 -5.79 16.63 1.90
N THR A 133 -6.60 17.50 1.33
CA THR A 133 -7.91 17.15 0.77
C THR A 133 -7.88 17.39 -0.74
N GLY A 134 -8.40 16.44 -1.50
CA GLY A 134 -8.48 16.50 -2.95
C GLY A 134 -9.78 15.90 -3.46
N SER A 135 -10.04 16.06 -4.74
CA SER A 135 -11.23 15.54 -5.38
C SER A 135 -10.88 14.59 -6.51
N VAL A 136 -11.61 13.47 -6.59
CA VAL A 136 -11.50 12.48 -7.65
C VAL A 136 -12.89 12.22 -8.22
N SER A 137 -13.09 12.56 -9.48
CA SER A 137 -14.34 12.26 -10.18
C SER A 137 -14.35 10.81 -10.65
N GLY A 138 -15.44 10.10 -10.42
CA GLY A 138 -15.63 8.73 -10.86
C GLY A 138 -14.99 7.67 -9.93
N ALA A 139 -14.55 8.04 -8.75
CA ALA A 139 -14.16 7.11 -7.71
C ALA A 139 -15.34 6.20 -7.32
N LEU A 140 -15.11 4.89 -7.28
CA LEU A 140 -16.21 3.92 -7.05
C LEU A 140 -16.40 3.57 -5.58
N LEU A 141 -15.48 3.91 -4.70
CA LEU A 141 -15.50 3.51 -3.28
C LEU A 141 -15.68 1.99 -3.14
N SER A 142 -14.87 1.23 -3.87
CA SER A 142 -15.07 -0.20 -4.10
C SER A 142 -13.94 -1.08 -3.59
N SER A 143 -12.84 -0.50 -3.13
CA SER A 143 -11.74 -1.27 -2.52
C SER A 143 -10.88 -0.45 -1.57
N ALA A 144 -10.17 -1.15 -0.67
CA ALA A 144 -9.17 -0.59 0.23
C ALA A 144 -7.91 -1.45 0.16
N GLU A 145 -6.72 -0.84 0.19
CA GLU A 145 -5.45 -1.52 -0.05
C GLU A 145 -4.36 -1.13 0.92
N CYS A 146 -3.48 -2.11 1.25
CA CYS A 146 -2.13 -1.95 1.78
C CYS A 146 -1.16 -2.64 0.80
N ILE A 147 -0.32 -1.88 0.12
CA ILE A 147 0.41 -2.34 -1.08
C ILE A 147 1.88 -1.94 -1.07
N LEU A 148 2.69 -2.87 -1.55
CA LEU A 148 4.04 -2.64 -2.05
C LEU A 148 3.98 -2.67 -3.58
N GLU A 149 4.56 -1.66 -4.24
CA GLU A 149 4.43 -1.47 -5.68
C GLU A 149 5.77 -1.23 -6.36
N ARG A 150 5.95 -1.76 -7.57
CA ARG A 150 6.92 -1.23 -8.53
C ARG A 150 6.19 -0.23 -9.44
N PRO A 151 6.53 1.05 -9.35
CA PRO A 151 5.79 2.08 -10.08
C PRO A 151 6.07 2.06 -11.58
N THR A 152 5.22 2.74 -12.33
CA THR A 152 5.45 3.08 -13.73
C THR A 152 6.14 4.44 -13.80
N VAL A 153 7.28 4.51 -14.48
CA VAL A 153 8.03 5.75 -14.73
C VAL A 153 8.17 5.92 -16.24
N ASN A 154 7.83 7.09 -16.77
CA ASN A 154 7.83 7.38 -18.21
C ASN A 154 7.06 6.33 -19.04
N GLY A 155 5.90 5.86 -18.54
CA GLY A 155 5.05 4.90 -19.22
C GLY A 155 5.54 3.45 -19.21
N GLN A 156 6.60 3.13 -18.47
CA GLN A 156 7.15 1.79 -18.36
C GLN A 156 7.22 1.31 -16.91
N LEU A 157 6.87 0.03 -16.69
CA LEU A 157 7.09 -0.61 -15.40
C LEU A 157 8.58 -0.64 -15.07
N THR A 158 8.91 -0.17 -13.89
CA THR A 158 10.30 -0.14 -13.40
C THR A 158 10.78 -1.53 -12.98
N ALA A 159 12.09 -1.71 -12.85
CA ALA A 159 12.65 -2.82 -12.10
C ALA A 159 12.37 -2.59 -10.61
N LEU A 160 11.99 -3.67 -9.91
CA LEU A 160 11.72 -3.63 -8.48
C LEU A 160 13.02 -3.53 -7.69
N ALA A 161 13.11 -2.55 -6.79
CA ALA A 161 14.23 -2.39 -5.87
C ALA A 161 14.26 -3.53 -4.84
N ASN A 162 15.45 -3.96 -4.44
CA ASN A 162 15.61 -4.98 -3.41
C ASN A 162 15.38 -4.36 -2.02
N PHE A 163 14.15 -4.47 -1.56
CA PHE A 163 13.70 -4.00 -0.25
C PHE A 163 13.85 -5.05 0.87
N GLY A 164 14.36 -6.24 0.54
CA GLY A 164 14.46 -7.35 1.50
C GLY A 164 13.09 -7.85 1.93
N THR A 165 12.67 -7.53 3.15
CA THR A 165 11.34 -7.81 3.68
C THR A 165 10.69 -6.50 4.11
N ALA A 166 9.48 -6.23 3.61
CA ALA A 166 8.65 -5.13 4.04
C ALA A 166 7.60 -5.59 5.05
N TYR A 167 7.28 -4.75 6.02
CA TYR A 167 6.38 -5.05 7.13
C TYR A 167 5.21 -4.10 7.12
N PHE A 168 3.98 -4.64 7.13
CA PHE A 168 2.72 -3.90 7.10
C PHE A 168 1.85 -4.25 8.29
N GLY A 169 1.15 -3.24 8.83
CA GLY A 169 0.09 -3.42 9.81
C GLY A 169 0.54 -3.30 11.26
N GLN A 170 -0.45 -3.30 12.15
CA GLN A 170 -0.26 -2.96 13.56
C GLN A 170 0.70 -3.86 14.32
N ASP A 171 0.79 -5.16 13.98
CA ASP A 171 1.64 -6.10 14.71
C ASP A 171 3.13 -5.86 14.47
N TYR A 172 3.48 -5.15 13.38
CA TYR A 172 4.88 -4.83 13.05
C TYR A 172 5.23 -3.37 13.31
N THR A 173 4.24 -2.47 13.27
CA THR A 173 4.47 -1.02 13.37
C THR A 173 4.12 -0.44 14.73
N ASP A 174 3.41 -1.18 15.59
CA ASP A 174 2.77 -0.71 16.82
C ASP A 174 1.74 0.42 16.60
N VAL A 175 1.29 0.60 15.35
CA VAL A 175 0.25 1.58 15.01
C VAL A 175 -1.08 0.86 14.93
N MET A 176 -1.85 0.96 16.00
CA MET A 176 -3.12 0.24 16.17
C MET A 176 -4.16 0.65 15.12
N GLY A 177 -5.01 -0.30 14.71
CA GLY A 177 -6.09 -0.07 13.76
C GLY A 177 -5.61 0.12 12.32
N THR A 178 -4.46 -0.46 11.96
CA THR A 178 -3.89 -0.34 10.61
C THR A 178 -3.86 -1.65 9.84
N CYS A 179 -3.91 -1.54 8.53
CA CYS A 179 -4.49 -2.41 7.54
C CYS A 179 -5.91 -2.80 7.93
N TYR A 180 -6.67 -1.74 8.25
CA TYR A 180 -8.12 -1.74 8.52
C TYR A 180 -8.85 -0.97 7.43
N ALA A 181 -10.07 -1.40 7.12
CA ALA A 181 -10.96 -0.72 6.18
C ALA A 181 -12.31 -0.45 6.82
N THR A 182 -12.97 0.63 6.40
CA THR A 182 -14.37 0.90 6.72
C THR A 182 -15.20 0.56 5.50
N VAL A 183 -16.04 -0.47 5.64
CA VAL A 183 -16.94 -0.96 4.59
C VAL A 183 -18.36 -1.05 5.14
N GLY A 184 -19.31 -0.38 4.47
CA GLY A 184 -20.71 -0.36 4.92
C GLY A 184 -20.87 0.19 6.35
N GLY A 185 -20.01 1.12 6.77
CA GLY A 185 -20.04 1.73 8.10
C GLY A 185 -19.34 0.93 9.20
N SER A 186 -18.80 -0.27 8.91
CA SER A 186 -18.05 -1.08 9.87
C SER A 186 -16.56 -1.01 9.61
N THR A 187 -15.75 -0.77 10.64
CA THR A 187 -14.29 -0.68 10.57
C THR A 187 -13.66 -1.88 11.25
N THR A 188 -12.89 -2.66 10.51
CA THR A 188 -12.16 -3.83 11.03
C THR A 188 -10.94 -4.16 10.19
N ALA A 189 -10.09 -5.07 10.68
CA ALA A 189 -8.90 -5.54 9.99
C ALA A 189 -9.26 -6.19 8.63
N PHE A 190 -8.36 -6.08 7.67
CA PHE A 190 -8.54 -6.64 6.33
C PHE A 190 -8.94 -8.12 6.34
N GLY A 191 -8.31 -8.93 7.19
CA GLY A 191 -8.58 -10.36 7.30
C GLY A 191 -9.97 -10.73 7.79
N ASN A 192 -10.74 -9.79 8.34
CA ASN A 192 -12.13 -10.00 8.77
C ASN A 192 -13.14 -9.84 7.63
N TYR A 193 -12.71 -9.41 6.45
CA TYR A 193 -13.56 -9.34 5.26
C TYR A 193 -13.40 -10.60 4.42
N PRO A 194 -14.48 -11.35 4.13
CA PRO A 194 -14.39 -12.58 3.32
C PRO A 194 -13.92 -12.34 1.88
N SER A 195 -14.07 -11.11 1.39
CA SER A 195 -13.65 -10.69 0.04
C SER A 195 -12.17 -10.36 -0.08
N THR A 196 -11.42 -10.33 1.02
CA THR A 196 -10.00 -9.97 1.02
C THR A 196 -9.20 -10.86 0.08
N VAL A 197 -8.33 -10.24 -0.72
CA VAL A 197 -7.46 -10.91 -1.66
C VAL A 197 -5.99 -10.65 -1.34
N GLU A 198 -5.18 -11.69 -1.47
CA GLU A 198 -3.73 -11.62 -1.52
C GLU A 198 -3.29 -11.30 -2.94
N ILE A 199 -2.40 -10.32 -3.11
CA ILE A 199 -1.87 -9.92 -4.41
C ILE A 199 -0.40 -10.27 -4.45
N VAL A 200 -0.01 -11.13 -5.39
CA VAL A 200 1.39 -11.53 -5.61
C VAL A 200 1.93 -10.80 -6.83
N MET A 201 3.06 -10.12 -6.69
CA MET A 201 3.70 -9.42 -7.81
C MET A 201 4.48 -10.40 -8.68
N THR A 202 4.19 -10.39 -9.99
CA THR A 202 4.88 -11.23 -10.97
C THR A 202 5.37 -10.42 -12.16
N ALA A 203 6.36 -10.97 -12.87
CA ALA A 203 6.72 -10.51 -14.20
C ALA A 203 5.74 -11.06 -15.25
N TYR A 204 5.82 -10.56 -16.48
CA TYR A 204 5.01 -11.05 -17.62
C TYR A 204 5.16 -12.56 -17.89
N ASN A 205 6.31 -13.12 -17.56
CA ASN A 205 6.58 -14.56 -17.71
C ASN A 205 6.10 -15.41 -16.53
N GLY A 206 5.39 -14.80 -15.56
CA GLY A 206 4.88 -15.46 -14.36
C GLY A 206 5.89 -15.63 -13.23
N LYS A 207 7.15 -15.18 -13.40
CA LYS A 207 8.16 -15.22 -12.32
C LYS A 207 7.73 -14.32 -11.18
N ILE A 208 7.73 -14.82 -9.95
CA ILE A 208 7.41 -14.02 -8.75
C ILE A 208 8.50 -12.98 -8.52
N LEU A 209 8.08 -11.74 -8.27
CA LEU A 209 8.94 -10.61 -7.94
C LEU A 209 8.88 -10.25 -6.46
N ALA A 210 7.67 -10.26 -5.89
CA ALA A 210 7.42 -10.01 -4.47
C ALA A 210 6.28 -10.89 -3.97
N GLN A 211 6.48 -11.50 -2.81
CA GLN A 211 5.57 -12.49 -2.23
C GLN A 211 5.08 -12.03 -0.87
N PRO A 212 3.77 -11.78 -0.68
CA PRO A 212 3.20 -11.55 0.64
C PRO A 212 3.21 -12.82 1.50
N SER A 213 3.31 -12.62 2.82
CA SER A 213 2.97 -13.66 3.79
C SER A 213 1.44 -13.80 3.93
N SER A 214 0.96 -14.83 4.61
CA SER A 214 -0.40 -14.83 5.12
C SER A 214 -0.61 -13.67 6.09
N LEU A 215 -1.86 -13.22 6.24
CA LEU A 215 -2.22 -12.26 7.30
C LEU A 215 -1.99 -12.89 8.68
N THR A 216 -1.62 -12.06 9.65
CA THR A 216 -1.55 -12.44 11.07
C THR A 216 -2.92 -12.88 11.60
N LEU A 217 -2.97 -13.52 12.77
CA LEU A 217 -4.20 -14.10 13.31
C LEU A 217 -5.33 -13.09 13.53
N ASP A 218 -4.99 -11.85 13.82
CA ASP A 218 -5.96 -10.75 13.95
C ASP A 218 -6.39 -10.15 12.61
N GLY A 219 -5.78 -10.61 11.50
CA GLY A 219 -6.09 -10.18 10.15
C GLY A 219 -5.54 -8.81 9.76
N SER A 220 -4.66 -8.21 10.57
CA SER A 220 -4.23 -6.82 10.40
C SER A 220 -2.87 -6.64 9.74
N SER A 221 -2.02 -7.68 9.74
CA SER A 221 -0.60 -7.47 9.44
C SER A 221 -0.05 -8.57 8.54
N PHE A 222 0.97 -8.21 7.76
CA PHE A 222 1.64 -9.14 6.84
C PHE A 222 3.04 -8.61 6.48
N THR A 223 3.85 -9.49 5.94
CA THR A 223 5.12 -9.12 5.32
C THR A 223 5.06 -9.30 3.81
N VAL A 224 5.93 -8.62 3.10
CA VAL A 224 6.20 -8.87 1.67
C VAL A 224 7.68 -9.12 1.51
N THR A 225 8.04 -10.22 0.86
CA THR A 225 9.44 -10.60 0.63
C THR A 225 9.83 -10.34 -0.82
N TYR A 226 10.95 -9.66 -1.01
CA TYR A 226 11.56 -9.47 -2.34
C TYR A 226 12.07 -10.81 -2.87
N VAL A 227 11.78 -11.09 -4.14
CA VAL A 227 12.25 -12.30 -4.83
C VAL A 227 13.18 -11.94 -6.00
N SER A 228 12.78 -11.00 -6.85
CA SER A 228 13.61 -10.53 -7.96
C SER A 228 13.17 -9.17 -8.51
N SER A 229 14.06 -8.51 -9.24
CA SER A 229 13.79 -7.18 -9.82
C SER A 229 12.83 -7.21 -11.02
N GLY A 230 12.63 -8.36 -11.64
CA GLY A 230 11.81 -8.50 -12.86
C GLY A 230 12.52 -8.08 -14.14
N LYS A 231 13.83 -7.85 -14.09
CA LYS A 231 14.70 -7.57 -15.26
C LYS A 231 16.00 -8.34 -15.13
#